data_0e3b3e3a90b8f30977883418d8a64515
#
_entry.id   0e3b3e3a90b8f30977883418d8a64515
#
_cell.length_a   1.000
_cell.length_b   1.000
_cell.length_c   1.000
_cell.angle_alpha   90.00
_cell.angle_beta   90.00
_cell.angle_gamma   90.00
#
_symmetry.space_group_name_H-M   'P 1'
#
loop_
_entity.id
_entity.type
_entity.pdbx_description
1 polymer ?
#
loop_
_entity_poly.entity_id
_entity_poly.type
_entity_poly.pdbx_seq_one_letter_code
_entity_poly.pdbx_strand_id
1 'polypeptide(L)'
;AAARVAGMKVIYLKMGFRPDLSDMGSADAPNRVRHLHFGVGQPMKAPDGKEGRFLVRDTWGTAIVPELKSVPGDIEIWKTRDSGFYETELDATLRRMGAKQLVFTGCTTSICIESTVRDAMFRDYQCVLLRDCMAEPIGNNLPRSNHEASLLSIETLFGWTTTSDEFVKGLAP
;
A
#
# COMPACT_ATOMS: atom_id res chain seq x y z
N ALA A 1 3.06 -15.22 -6.15
CA ALA A 1 3.96 -16.27 -6.67
C ALA A 1 4.45 -15.92 -8.07
N ALA A 2 3.55 -15.74 -9.08
CA ALA A 2 3.91 -15.53 -10.50
C ALA A 2 4.95 -14.39 -10.73
N ALA A 3 4.74 -13.23 -10.12
CA ALA A 3 5.67 -12.10 -10.25
C ALA A 3 7.11 -12.47 -9.82
N ARG A 4 7.27 -13.20 -8.71
CA ARG A 4 8.61 -13.66 -8.26
C ARG A 4 9.24 -14.65 -9.24
N VAL A 5 8.45 -15.57 -9.79
CA VAL A 5 8.92 -16.52 -10.80
C VAL A 5 9.41 -15.77 -12.06
N ALA A 6 8.72 -14.69 -12.43
CA ALA A 6 9.14 -13.80 -13.53
C ALA A 6 10.32 -12.86 -13.16
N GLY A 7 10.94 -13.03 -12.00
CA GLY A 7 12.11 -12.21 -11.57
C GLY A 7 11.75 -10.83 -11.03
N MET A 8 10.48 -10.50 -10.88
CA MET A 8 10.06 -9.21 -10.32
C MET A 8 10.37 -9.15 -8.82
N LYS A 9 10.84 -8.00 -8.38
CA LYS A 9 11.01 -7.71 -6.94
C LYS A 9 9.67 -7.36 -6.32
N VAL A 10 9.41 -7.90 -5.11
CA VAL A 10 8.21 -7.60 -4.34
C VAL A 10 8.58 -6.66 -3.20
N ILE A 11 7.85 -5.57 -3.09
CA ILE A 11 8.01 -4.57 -2.04
C ILE A 11 6.69 -4.46 -1.26
N TYR A 12 6.75 -4.68 0.03
CA TYR A 12 5.62 -4.49 0.94
C TYR A 12 5.70 -3.09 1.55
N LEU A 13 4.73 -2.25 1.22
CA LEU A 13 4.55 -0.95 1.86
C LEU A 13 3.60 -1.12 3.05
N LYS A 14 4.14 -1.08 4.25
CA LYS A 14 3.40 -1.35 5.49
C LYS A 14 3.08 -0.06 6.21
N MET A 15 1.80 0.24 6.38
CA MET A 15 1.38 1.36 7.24
C MET A 15 1.55 0.98 8.70
N GLY A 16 2.27 1.81 9.46
CA GLY A 16 2.44 1.58 10.89
C GLY A 16 3.29 2.63 11.57
N PHE A 17 2.94 2.94 12.81
CA PHE A 17 3.60 3.92 13.65
C PHE A 17 4.43 3.26 14.75
N ARG A 18 5.43 3.97 15.27
CA ARG A 18 6.20 3.52 16.41
C ARG A 18 5.31 3.29 17.64
N PRO A 19 5.69 2.43 18.59
CA PRO A 19 4.89 2.18 19.78
C PRO A 19 4.55 3.43 20.61
N ASP A 20 5.42 4.44 20.62
CA ASP A 20 5.25 5.72 21.28
C ASP A 20 4.51 6.77 20.42
N LEU A 21 4.17 6.43 19.18
CA LEU A 21 3.51 7.29 18.18
C LEU A 21 4.29 8.58 17.86
N SER A 22 5.61 8.61 18.10
CA SER A 22 6.47 9.79 17.88
C SER A 22 6.59 10.19 16.41
N ASP A 23 6.37 9.24 15.47
CA ASP A 23 6.49 9.42 14.03
C ASP A 23 5.18 9.83 13.33
N MET A 24 4.15 10.19 14.10
CA MET A 24 2.88 10.68 13.55
C MET A 24 2.91 12.16 13.13
N GLY A 25 3.95 12.89 13.52
CA GLY A 25 4.07 14.35 13.39
C GLY A 25 3.81 15.07 14.71
N SER A 26 3.87 16.42 14.68
CA SER A 26 3.57 17.28 15.83
C SER A 26 2.14 17.08 16.37
N ALA A 27 1.86 17.58 17.56
CA ALA A 27 0.56 17.38 18.23
C ALA A 27 -0.63 17.89 17.40
N ASP A 28 -0.43 18.93 16.63
CA ASP A 28 -1.41 19.60 15.77
C ASP A 28 -1.32 19.18 14.30
N ALA A 29 -0.39 18.31 13.93
CA ALA A 29 -0.24 17.86 12.56
C ALA A 29 -1.51 17.14 12.08
N PRO A 30 -2.06 17.50 10.90
CA PRO A 30 -3.28 16.87 10.38
C PRO A 30 -3.21 15.36 10.31
N ASN A 31 -2.05 14.81 9.96
CA ASN A 31 -1.83 13.37 9.94
C ASN A 31 -2.05 12.75 11.33
N ARG A 32 -1.45 13.35 12.37
CA ARG A 32 -1.59 12.86 13.75
C ARG A 32 -3.04 12.95 14.23
N VAL A 33 -3.65 14.11 14.05
CA VAL A 33 -5.03 14.37 14.48
C VAL A 33 -6.01 13.38 13.83
N ARG A 34 -5.89 13.18 12.50
CA ARG A 34 -6.76 12.25 11.75
C ARG A 34 -6.55 10.80 12.17
N HIS A 35 -5.31 10.35 12.26
CA HIS A 35 -5.03 8.96 12.61
C HIS A 35 -5.43 8.62 14.05
N LEU A 36 -5.25 9.53 15.01
CA LEU A 36 -5.76 9.34 16.37
C LEU A 36 -7.29 9.29 16.40
N HIS A 37 -7.95 10.15 15.61
CA HIS A 37 -9.41 10.10 15.46
C HIS A 37 -9.91 8.75 14.91
N PHE A 38 -9.18 8.13 13.98
CA PHE A 38 -9.46 6.79 13.46
C PHE A 38 -9.09 5.66 14.43
N GLY A 39 -8.56 5.97 15.60
CA GLY A 39 -8.24 5.00 16.62
C GLY A 39 -6.83 4.41 16.56
N VAL A 40 -5.91 4.99 15.79
CA VAL A 40 -4.52 4.53 15.79
C VAL A 40 -3.95 4.54 17.21
N GLY A 41 -3.27 3.44 17.56
CA GLY A 41 -2.73 3.24 18.92
C GLY A 41 -3.67 2.61 19.92
N GLN A 42 -4.98 2.51 19.62
CA GLN A 42 -5.94 1.86 20.50
C GLN A 42 -5.69 0.35 20.61
N PRO A 43 -5.87 -0.24 21.79
CA PRO A 43 -5.82 -1.69 21.97
C PRO A 43 -6.82 -2.41 21.08
N MET A 44 -6.41 -3.54 20.52
CA MET A 44 -7.28 -4.40 19.75
C MET A 44 -6.89 -5.87 19.93
N LYS A 45 -7.85 -6.77 19.73
CA LYS A 45 -7.64 -8.22 19.80
C LYS A 45 -7.88 -8.87 18.46
N ALA A 46 -7.00 -9.78 18.09
CA ALA A 46 -7.19 -10.67 16.95
C ALA A 46 -8.30 -11.71 17.26
N PRO A 47 -8.88 -12.35 16.24
CA PRO A 47 -9.83 -13.44 16.43
C PRO A 47 -9.29 -14.62 17.26
N ASP A 48 -7.98 -14.86 17.20
CA ASP A 48 -7.29 -15.87 18.00
C ASP A 48 -6.92 -15.40 19.43
N GLY A 49 -7.37 -14.21 19.83
CA GLY A 49 -7.16 -13.63 21.15
C GLY A 49 -5.86 -12.87 21.35
N LYS A 50 -4.98 -12.81 20.35
CA LYS A 50 -3.74 -12.03 20.43
C LYS A 50 -4.05 -10.56 20.65
N GLU A 51 -3.33 -9.96 21.58
CA GLU A 51 -3.44 -8.53 21.83
C GLU A 51 -2.50 -7.76 20.89
N GLY A 52 -2.90 -6.54 20.55
CA GLY A 52 -2.13 -5.63 19.72
C GLY A 52 -2.68 -4.22 19.80
N ARG A 53 -2.17 -3.36 18.92
CA ARG A 53 -2.63 -1.97 18.83
C ARG A 53 -2.84 -1.61 17.36
N PHE A 54 -3.91 -0.84 17.08
CA PHE A 54 -4.26 -0.46 15.72
C PHE A 54 -3.15 0.37 15.05
N LEU A 55 -2.64 -0.11 13.93
CA LEU A 55 -1.54 0.45 13.13
C LEU A 55 -0.27 0.78 13.94
N VAL A 56 0.03 0.02 14.98
CA VAL A 56 1.30 0.11 15.71
C VAL A 56 2.21 -1.00 15.26
N ARG A 57 3.45 -0.65 14.90
CA ARG A 57 4.48 -1.60 14.44
C ARG A 57 4.72 -2.69 15.48
N ASP A 58 5.19 -3.82 15.00
CA ASP A 58 5.56 -4.98 15.82
C ASP A 58 4.40 -5.58 16.62
N THR A 59 3.16 -5.26 16.24
CA THR A 59 1.95 -5.92 16.71
C THR A 59 1.28 -6.69 15.59
N TRP A 60 0.41 -7.65 15.93
CA TRP A 60 -0.29 -8.45 14.92
C TRP A 60 -1.11 -7.60 13.94
N GLY A 61 -1.63 -6.45 14.38
CA GLY A 61 -2.44 -5.54 13.55
C GLY A 61 -1.68 -4.92 12.36
N THR A 62 -0.35 -5.03 12.34
CA THR A 62 0.50 -4.61 11.21
C THR A 62 1.26 -5.77 10.56
N ALA A 63 0.95 -7.00 10.96
CA ALA A 63 1.54 -8.18 10.33
C ALA A 63 0.97 -8.40 8.93
N ILE A 64 1.80 -8.91 8.04
CA ILE A 64 1.35 -9.40 6.73
C ILE A 64 0.58 -10.71 6.96
N VAL A 65 -0.58 -10.84 6.33
CA VAL A 65 -1.38 -12.07 6.43
C VAL A 65 -0.57 -13.29 5.95
N PRO A 66 -0.79 -14.47 6.52
CA PRO A 66 0.02 -15.67 6.23
C PRO A 66 0.11 -16.00 4.73
N GLU A 67 -0.98 -15.79 3.99
CA GLU A 67 -1.09 -16.09 2.56
C GLU A 67 -0.19 -15.20 1.69
N LEU A 68 0.14 -14.01 2.20
CA LEU A 68 0.98 -13.02 1.53
C LEU A 68 2.33 -12.82 2.22
N LYS A 69 2.70 -13.69 3.15
CA LYS A 69 3.95 -13.56 3.91
C LYS A 69 5.14 -13.30 3.01
N SER A 70 5.96 -12.33 3.41
CA SER A 70 7.21 -12.03 2.70
C SER A 70 8.17 -13.22 2.75
N VAL A 71 8.97 -13.36 1.71
CA VAL A 71 10.00 -14.39 1.59
C VAL A 71 11.39 -13.75 1.44
N PRO A 72 12.48 -14.49 1.69
CA PRO A 72 13.81 -13.96 1.47
C PRO A 72 13.99 -13.34 0.09
N GLY A 73 14.45 -12.10 0.05
CA GLY A 73 14.61 -11.31 -1.16
C GLY A 73 13.48 -10.31 -1.45
N ASP A 74 12.36 -10.39 -0.74
CA ASP A 74 11.35 -9.32 -0.70
C ASP A 74 11.83 -8.15 0.17
N ILE A 75 11.26 -6.98 -0.04
CA ILE A 75 11.60 -5.77 0.70
C ILE A 75 10.38 -5.31 1.49
N GLU A 76 10.55 -4.99 2.76
CA GLU A 76 9.50 -4.42 3.59
C GLU A 76 9.87 -2.98 3.96
N ILE A 77 8.98 -2.03 3.64
CA ILE A 77 9.16 -0.60 3.92
C ILE A 77 8.01 -0.12 4.79
N TRP A 78 8.34 0.44 5.94
CA TRP A 78 7.37 1.11 6.79
C TRP A 78 7.08 2.52 6.28
N LYS A 79 5.82 2.90 6.28
CA LYS A 79 5.36 4.24 5.96
C LYS A 79 4.43 4.78 7.06
N THR A 80 4.42 6.08 7.22
CA THR A 80 3.63 6.82 8.22
C THR A 80 2.68 7.84 7.60
N ARG A 81 2.57 7.83 6.27
CA ARG A 81 1.63 8.62 5.45
C ARG A 81 1.02 7.72 4.39
N ASP A 82 0.02 8.24 3.69
CA ASP A 82 -0.71 7.47 2.69
C ASP A 82 0.19 7.07 1.52
N SER A 83 0.99 7.99 1.01
CA SER A 83 1.98 7.66 -0.01
C SER A 83 3.13 6.82 0.53
N GLY A 84 3.50 5.80 -0.23
CA GLY A 84 4.70 4.99 0.02
C GLY A 84 6.01 5.74 -0.20
N PHE A 85 5.98 6.91 -0.85
CA PHE A 85 7.19 7.71 -1.12
C PHE A 85 7.47 8.74 -0.03
N TYR A 86 6.48 9.08 0.81
CA TYR A 86 6.65 10.14 1.81
C TYR A 86 7.58 9.71 2.93
N GLU A 87 8.75 10.34 3.01
CA GLU A 87 9.78 10.09 4.04
C GLU A 87 10.14 8.60 4.20
N THR A 88 10.21 7.87 3.07
CA THR A 88 10.64 6.47 3.02
C THR A 88 11.83 6.29 2.10
N GLU A 89 12.42 5.11 2.16
CA GLU A 89 13.50 4.70 1.25
C GLU A 89 13.00 4.16 -0.11
N LEU A 90 11.68 4.24 -0.40
CA LEU A 90 11.09 3.60 -1.59
C LEU A 90 11.75 4.11 -2.89
N ASP A 91 11.82 5.43 -3.09
CA ASP A 91 12.39 6.00 -4.33
C ASP A 91 13.85 5.61 -4.51
N ALA A 92 14.65 5.74 -3.44
CA ALA A 92 16.07 5.35 -3.49
C ALA A 92 16.23 3.85 -3.78
N THR A 93 15.35 3.02 -3.25
CA THR A 93 15.34 1.57 -3.48
C THR A 93 14.98 1.25 -4.93
N LEU A 94 13.93 1.85 -5.47
CA LEU A 94 13.50 1.67 -6.85
C LEU A 94 14.56 2.13 -7.86
N ARG A 95 15.17 3.30 -7.64
CA ARG A 95 16.26 3.81 -8.48
C ARG A 95 17.49 2.90 -8.46
N ARG A 96 17.86 2.40 -7.29
CA ARG A 96 18.98 1.46 -7.12
C ARG A 96 18.75 0.14 -7.88
N MET A 97 17.49 -0.29 -8.00
CA MET A 97 17.09 -1.45 -8.79
C MET A 97 16.94 -1.16 -10.29
N GLY A 98 17.04 0.10 -10.72
CA GLY A 98 16.77 0.50 -12.09
C GLY A 98 15.30 0.29 -12.51
N ALA A 99 14.36 0.27 -11.54
CA ALA A 99 12.96 0.08 -11.82
C ALA A 99 12.41 1.27 -12.64
N LYS A 100 11.63 0.95 -13.66
CA LYS A 100 10.91 1.94 -14.48
C LYS A 100 9.40 1.71 -14.44
N GLN A 101 9.00 0.49 -14.23
CA GLN A 101 7.59 0.07 -14.18
C GLN A 101 7.28 -0.48 -12.80
N LEU A 102 6.14 -0.08 -12.26
CA LEU A 102 5.65 -0.50 -10.95
C LEU A 102 4.27 -1.12 -11.10
N VAL A 103 4.09 -2.29 -10.48
CA VAL A 103 2.79 -2.97 -10.43
C VAL A 103 2.22 -2.83 -9.03
N PHE A 104 1.01 -2.32 -8.93
CA PHE A 104 0.36 -2.00 -7.65
C PHE A 104 -0.76 -2.98 -7.34
N THR A 105 -0.78 -3.44 -6.09
CA THR A 105 -1.84 -4.24 -5.48
C THR A 105 -2.01 -3.84 -4.02
N GLY A 106 -3.13 -4.19 -3.39
CA GLY A 106 -3.34 -4.02 -1.96
C GLY A 106 -4.50 -3.10 -1.59
N CYS A 107 -4.40 -2.40 -0.48
CA CYS A 107 -5.43 -1.53 0.05
C CYS A 107 -4.82 -0.31 0.76
N THR A 108 -5.53 0.79 0.77
CA THR A 108 -6.88 1.08 0.28
C THR A 108 -6.76 1.80 -1.06
N THR A 109 -7.60 1.46 -2.02
CA THR A 109 -7.47 1.93 -3.41
C THR A 109 -7.43 3.45 -3.49
N SER A 110 -8.42 4.15 -2.89
CA SER A 110 -8.55 5.61 -2.96
C SER A 110 -7.62 6.37 -2.00
N ILE A 111 -6.86 5.68 -1.17
CA ILE A 111 -5.99 6.30 -0.15
C ILE A 111 -4.53 5.96 -0.45
N CYS A 112 -4.04 4.84 0.11
CA CYS A 112 -2.62 4.50 0.03
C CYS A 112 -2.16 4.18 -1.38
N ILE A 113 -2.98 3.43 -2.15
CA ILE A 113 -2.64 3.07 -3.52
C ILE A 113 -2.63 4.32 -4.39
N GLU A 114 -3.73 5.07 -4.45
CA GLU A 114 -3.82 6.26 -5.30
C GLU A 114 -2.76 7.31 -4.94
N SER A 115 -2.53 7.59 -3.65
CA SER A 115 -1.48 8.51 -3.21
C SER A 115 -0.09 8.06 -3.68
N THR A 116 0.20 6.75 -3.58
CA THR A 116 1.49 6.20 -4.00
C THR A 116 1.64 6.21 -5.52
N VAL A 117 0.59 5.90 -6.28
CA VAL A 117 0.58 5.92 -7.74
C VAL A 117 0.82 7.33 -8.28
N ARG A 118 0.15 8.34 -7.72
CA ARG A 118 0.35 9.75 -8.10
C ARG A 118 1.79 10.18 -7.86
N ASP A 119 2.33 9.87 -6.68
CA ASP A 119 3.73 10.15 -6.35
C ASP A 119 4.73 9.39 -7.22
N ALA A 120 4.42 8.16 -7.62
CA ALA A 120 5.22 7.37 -8.55
C ALA A 120 5.25 8.01 -9.95
N MET A 121 4.07 8.38 -10.47
CA MET A 121 3.94 9.02 -11.78
C MET A 121 4.67 10.37 -11.82
N PHE A 122 4.61 11.18 -10.76
CA PHE A 122 5.36 12.44 -10.65
C PHE A 122 6.89 12.24 -10.57
N ARG A 123 7.36 11.01 -10.42
CA ARG A 123 8.77 10.60 -10.47
C ARG A 123 9.13 9.82 -11.71
N ASP A 124 8.25 9.86 -12.73
CA ASP A 124 8.40 9.21 -14.05
C ASP A 124 8.38 7.67 -14.01
N TYR A 125 7.79 7.06 -12.98
CA TYR A 125 7.50 5.63 -13.00
C TYR A 125 6.23 5.32 -13.80
N GLN A 126 6.28 4.28 -14.62
CA GLN A 126 5.10 3.73 -15.29
C GLN A 126 4.32 2.85 -14.31
N CYS A 127 3.08 3.19 -14.07
CA CYS A 127 2.25 2.55 -13.06
C CYS A 127 1.20 1.62 -13.69
N VAL A 128 1.16 0.36 -13.28
CA VAL A 128 0.14 -0.62 -13.66
C VAL A 128 -0.58 -1.10 -12.40
N LEU A 129 -1.90 -1.05 -12.38
CA LEU A 129 -2.71 -1.45 -11.25
C LEU A 129 -3.46 -2.75 -11.56
N LEU A 130 -3.39 -3.72 -10.66
CA LEU A 130 -4.20 -4.95 -10.75
C LEU A 130 -5.53 -4.69 -10.03
N ARG A 131 -6.55 -4.26 -10.77
CA ARG A 131 -7.83 -3.77 -10.23
C ARG A 131 -8.56 -4.80 -9.37
N ASP A 132 -8.42 -6.08 -9.69
CA ASP A 132 -9.01 -7.20 -8.95
C ASP A 132 -8.18 -7.64 -7.72
N CYS A 133 -6.98 -7.08 -7.55
CA CYS A 133 -6.11 -7.29 -6.38
C CYS A 133 -6.06 -6.08 -5.46
N MET A 134 -7.13 -5.28 -5.43
CA MET A 134 -7.27 -4.10 -4.59
C MET A 134 -8.56 -4.15 -3.79
N ALA A 135 -8.57 -3.46 -2.65
CA ALA A 135 -9.76 -3.36 -1.81
C ALA A 135 -9.98 -1.91 -1.35
N GLU A 136 -11.27 -1.54 -1.24
CA GLU A 136 -11.70 -0.21 -0.83
C GLU A 136 -12.98 -0.30 0.01
N PRO A 137 -12.95 0.08 1.29
CA PRO A 137 -14.15 0.07 2.12
C PRO A 137 -14.99 1.35 1.98
N ILE A 138 -14.41 2.46 1.48
CA ILE A 138 -15.08 3.76 1.46
C ILE A 138 -15.95 3.87 0.21
N GLY A 139 -17.20 4.29 0.40
CA GLY A 139 -18.11 4.58 -0.70
C GLY A 139 -18.78 3.36 -1.34
N ASN A 140 -18.61 2.15 -0.78
CA ASN A 140 -19.23 0.94 -1.33
C ASN A 140 -20.78 0.95 -1.29
N ASN A 141 -21.36 1.85 -0.52
CA ASN A 141 -22.82 2.08 -0.41
C ASN A 141 -23.31 3.23 -1.31
N LEU A 142 -22.44 3.81 -2.11
CA LEU A 142 -22.78 4.90 -3.05
C LEU A 142 -23.02 4.34 -4.46
N PRO A 143 -23.67 5.09 -5.35
CA PRO A 143 -23.90 4.68 -6.74
C PRO A 143 -22.61 4.39 -7.52
N ARG A 144 -21.51 5.02 -7.15
CA ARG A 144 -20.16 4.71 -7.62
C ARG A 144 -19.26 4.58 -6.40
N SER A 145 -18.58 3.47 -6.28
CA SER A 145 -17.61 3.25 -5.21
C SER A 145 -16.38 4.14 -5.38
N ASN A 146 -15.68 4.42 -4.29
CA ASN A 146 -14.38 5.10 -4.38
C ASN A 146 -13.35 4.27 -5.16
N HIS A 147 -13.46 2.94 -5.12
CA HIS A 147 -12.61 2.06 -5.92
C HIS A 147 -12.72 2.39 -7.41
N GLU A 148 -13.94 2.39 -7.94
CA GLU A 148 -14.19 2.68 -9.36
C GLU A 148 -13.79 4.11 -9.74
N ALA A 149 -14.07 5.08 -8.87
CA ALA A 149 -13.71 6.48 -9.11
C ALA A 149 -12.18 6.68 -9.15
N SER A 150 -11.46 6.04 -8.24
CA SER A 150 -9.98 6.08 -8.20
C SER A 150 -9.38 5.40 -9.42
N LEU A 151 -9.86 4.21 -9.79
CA LEU A 151 -9.39 3.51 -10.98
C LEU A 151 -9.59 4.34 -12.25
N LEU A 152 -10.76 4.98 -12.41
CA LEU A 152 -11.03 5.86 -13.55
C LEU A 152 -10.04 7.04 -13.59
N SER A 153 -9.78 7.69 -12.45
CA SER A 153 -8.82 8.80 -12.37
C SER A 153 -7.42 8.36 -12.73
N ILE A 154 -6.99 7.20 -12.21
CA ILE A 154 -5.66 6.66 -12.45
C ILE A 154 -5.49 6.26 -13.92
N GLU A 155 -6.44 5.54 -14.50
CA GLU A 155 -6.39 5.11 -15.90
C GLU A 155 -6.40 6.29 -16.87
N THR A 156 -7.03 7.39 -16.49
CA THR A 156 -7.10 8.59 -17.32
C THR A 156 -5.78 9.37 -17.31
N LEU A 157 -5.07 9.46 -16.16
CA LEU A 157 -4.00 10.43 -15.98
C LEU A 157 -2.69 9.88 -15.39
N PHE A 158 -2.72 8.76 -14.65
CA PHE A 158 -1.59 8.39 -13.78
C PHE A 158 -0.99 7.01 -14.07
N GLY A 159 -1.65 6.16 -14.86
CA GLY A 159 -1.18 4.81 -15.14
C GLY A 159 -2.16 3.98 -15.94
N TRP A 160 -2.03 2.68 -15.86
CA TRP A 160 -2.87 1.71 -16.57
C TRP A 160 -3.49 0.75 -15.57
N THR A 161 -4.64 0.20 -15.93
CA THR A 161 -5.30 -0.85 -15.14
C THR A 161 -5.40 -2.14 -15.92
N THR A 162 -5.26 -3.27 -15.24
CA THR A 162 -5.46 -4.61 -15.81
C THR A 162 -5.98 -5.57 -14.74
N THR A 163 -6.23 -6.81 -15.09
CA THR A 163 -6.55 -7.87 -14.13
C THR A 163 -5.32 -8.69 -13.77
N SER A 164 -5.39 -9.41 -12.66
CA SER A 164 -4.31 -10.33 -12.27
C SER A 164 -4.11 -11.44 -13.30
N ASP A 165 -5.19 -11.94 -13.91
CA ASP A 165 -5.12 -12.98 -14.96
C ASP A 165 -4.41 -12.49 -16.23
N GLU A 166 -4.76 -11.29 -16.70
CA GLU A 166 -4.11 -10.67 -17.86
C GLU A 166 -2.64 -10.38 -17.58
N PHE A 167 -2.35 -9.87 -16.40
CA PHE A 167 -0.97 -9.63 -15.97
C PHE A 167 -0.16 -10.92 -15.95
N VAL A 168 -0.68 -12.00 -15.35
CA VAL A 168 0.04 -13.29 -15.28
C VAL A 168 0.24 -13.88 -16.67
N LYS A 169 -0.76 -13.77 -17.58
CA LYS A 169 -0.59 -14.17 -18.99
C LYS A 169 0.51 -13.39 -19.69
N GLY A 170 0.62 -12.09 -19.42
CA GLY A 170 1.67 -11.24 -19.99
C GLY A 170 3.08 -11.51 -19.44
N LEU A 171 3.21 -12.24 -18.33
CA LEU A 171 4.51 -12.67 -17.79
C LEU A 171 5.03 -13.97 -18.44
N ALA A 172 4.19 -14.67 -19.21
CA ALA A 172 4.62 -15.86 -19.94
C ALA A 172 5.61 -15.44 -21.06
N PRO A 173 6.71 -16.23 -21.28
CA PRO A 173 7.67 -15.94 -22.32
C PRO A 173 7.07 -16.10 -23.74
#